data_072dbf989d370627d8d553d70344d849
#
_entry.id   072dbf989d370627d8d553d70344d849
#
_cell.length_a   1.000
_cell.length_b   1.000
_cell.length_c   1.000
_cell.angle_alpha   90.00
_cell.angle_beta   90.00
_cell.angle_gamma   90.00
#
_symmetry.space_group_name_H-M   'P 1'
#
loop_
_entity.id
_entity.type
_entity.pdbx_description
1 polymer ?
#
loop_
_entity_poly.entity_id
_entity_poly.type
_entity_poly.pdbx_seq_one_letter_code
_entity_poly.pdbx_strand_id
1 'polypeptide(L)'
;MLSPKALVFDMDGTLVDNMSYHKKSWIDLFEYHKLDLDYETFDRKYHKGSLVEIMARLFPHISDEEELFRMGSYKEALYRDLYRPHVKALGGLLPFLKKIQAQNLPMGIATMGDQHNIDFIFKALDLDSFFHSTTGGHQVKHGKPHPEIFLTAAQKLGIPPKDCLAFEDSRSGVTAAKAAG
;
A
#
# COMPACT_ATOMS: atom_id res chain seq x y z
N MET A 1 -7.43 23.26 -17.85
CA MET A 1 -7.19 22.06 -17.03
C MET A 1 -6.20 22.46 -15.94
N LEU A 2 -6.51 22.20 -14.68
CA LEU A 2 -5.57 22.43 -13.58
C LEU A 2 -4.41 21.43 -13.74
N SER A 3 -3.19 21.94 -13.84
CA SER A 3 -1.99 21.09 -13.82
C SER A 3 -1.72 20.68 -12.38
N PRO A 4 -1.52 19.40 -12.06
CA PRO A 4 -1.23 18.99 -10.69
C PRO A 4 0.11 19.58 -10.23
N LYS A 5 0.22 19.89 -8.95
CA LYS A 5 1.45 20.41 -8.33
C LYS A 5 2.26 19.31 -7.64
N ALA A 6 1.67 18.13 -7.44
CA ALA A 6 2.35 16.94 -6.94
C ALA A 6 1.64 15.68 -7.43
N LEU A 7 2.36 14.56 -7.44
CA LEU A 7 1.82 13.24 -7.72
C LEU A 7 1.93 12.37 -6.48
N VAL A 8 0.87 11.64 -6.16
CA VAL A 8 0.84 10.67 -5.05
C VAL A 8 0.50 9.30 -5.60
N PHE A 9 1.35 8.32 -5.33
CA PHE A 9 1.19 6.98 -5.86
C PHE A 9 0.86 6.01 -4.73
N ASP A 10 -0.11 5.15 -4.95
CA ASP A 10 -0.11 3.87 -4.29
C ASP A 10 1.09 3.03 -4.76
N MET A 11 1.38 1.93 -4.07
CA MET A 11 2.55 1.08 -4.36
C MET A 11 2.14 -0.25 -4.98
N ASP A 12 1.34 -1.02 -4.26
CA ASP A 12 0.99 -2.40 -4.60
C ASP A 12 -0.10 -2.42 -5.68
N GLY A 13 0.16 -3.02 -6.85
CA GLY A 13 -0.72 -2.94 -8.03
C GLY A 13 -0.53 -1.66 -8.86
N THR A 14 0.16 -0.64 -8.33
CA THR A 14 0.37 0.66 -8.99
C THR A 14 1.81 0.88 -9.46
N LEU A 15 2.81 0.64 -8.63
CA LEU A 15 4.22 0.68 -9.04
C LEU A 15 4.72 -0.71 -9.48
N VAL A 16 4.18 -1.75 -8.90
CA VAL A 16 4.55 -3.16 -9.09
C VAL A 16 3.30 -4.03 -9.24
N ASP A 17 3.40 -5.11 -10.03
CA ASP A 17 2.33 -6.11 -10.16
C ASP A 17 2.60 -7.26 -9.17
N ASN A 18 2.13 -7.09 -7.95
CA ASN A 18 2.41 -7.99 -6.84
C ASN A 18 1.16 -8.55 -6.15
N MET A 19 -0.05 -8.21 -6.60
CA MET A 19 -1.30 -8.58 -5.94
C MET A 19 -1.50 -10.10 -5.86
N SER A 20 -1.00 -10.87 -6.84
CA SER A 20 -1.04 -12.33 -6.80
C SER A 20 -0.21 -12.93 -5.66
N TYR A 21 0.90 -12.29 -5.30
CA TYR A 21 1.77 -12.71 -4.18
C TYR A 21 1.16 -12.33 -2.83
N HIS A 22 0.50 -11.17 -2.72
CA HIS A 22 -0.30 -10.84 -1.56
C HIS A 22 -1.45 -11.83 -1.37
N LYS A 23 -2.17 -12.18 -2.45
CA LYS A 23 -3.21 -13.23 -2.40
C LYS A 23 -2.63 -14.55 -1.87
N LYS A 24 -1.49 -15.00 -2.42
CA LYS A 24 -0.86 -16.25 -1.99
C LYS A 24 -0.44 -16.21 -0.52
N SER A 25 0.16 -15.12 -0.06
CA SER A 25 0.57 -15.01 1.35
C SER A 25 -0.62 -14.99 2.33
N TRP A 26 -1.79 -14.49 1.91
CA TRP A 26 -3.03 -14.63 2.69
C TRP A 26 -3.51 -16.07 2.75
N ILE A 27 -3.50 -16.79 1.61
CA ILE A 27 -3.89 -18.21 1.56
C ILE A 27 -2.94 -19.03 2.46
N ASP A 28 -1.63 -18.80 2.38
CA ASP A 28 -0.64 -19.48 3.22
C ASP A 28 -0.87 -19.22 4.72
N LEU A 29 -1.26 -17.98 5.08
CA LEU A 29 -1.65 -17.66 6.46
C LEU A 29 -2.91 -18.43 6.89
N PHE A 30 -3.93 -18.53 6.02
CA PHE A 30 -5.15 -19.28 6.33
C PHE A 30 -4.85 -20.76 6.55
N GLU A 31 -4.04 -21.36 5.69
CA GLU A 31 -3.61 -22.75 5.83
C GLU A 31 -2.83 -22.98 7.12
N TYR A 32 -1.87 -22.10 7.44
CA TYR A 32 -1.08 -22.18 8.67
C TYR A 32 -1.93 -22.14 9.93
N HIS A 33 -2.93 -21.27 9.97
CA HIS A 33 -3.86 -21.12 11.10
C HIS A 33 -5.09 -22.03 11.03
N LYS A 34 -5.18 -22.88 10.00
CA LYS A 34 -6.31 -23.82 9.78
C LYS A 34 -7.66 -23.08 9.71
N LEU A 35 -7.67 -21.88 9.11
CA LEU A 35 -8.90 -21.15 8.85
C LEU A 35 -9.61 -21.76 7.65
N ASP A 36 -10.86 -22.15 7.82
CA ASP A 36 -11.74 -22.58 6.73
C ASP A 36 -12.30 -21.30 6.03
N LEU A 37 -11.46 -20.67 5.25
CA LEU A 37 -11.76 -19.38 4.60
C LEU A 37 -11.13 -19.32 3.20
N ASP A 38 -11.99 -19.19 2.18
CA ASP A 38 -11.52 -18.91 0.82
C ASP A 38 -11.16 -17.43 0.63
N TYR A 39 -10.27 -17.16 -0.35
CA TYR A 39 -9.77 -15.80 -0.58
C TYR A 39 -10.87 -14.82 -1.04
N GLU A 40 -11.84 -15.25 -1.85
CA GLU A 40 -12.91 -14.41 -2.36
C GLU A 40 -13.83 -13.92 -1.23
N THR A 41 -14.13 -14.80 -0.28
CA THR A 41 -14.87 -14.45 0.95
C THR A 41 -14.04 -13.53 1.85
N PHE A 42 -12.75 -13.81 2.00
CA PHE A 42 -11.82 -12.96 2.74
C PHE A 42 -11.80 -11.54 2.15
N ASP A 43 -11.50 -11.40 0.86
CA ASP A 43 -11.37 -10.10 0.19
C ASP A 43 -12.65 -9.27 0.31
N ARG A 44 -13.81 -9.88 0.15
CA ARG A 44 -15.09 -9.21 0.25
C ARG A 44 -15.44 -8.75 1.66
N LYS A 45 -15.19 -9.60 2.68
CA LYS A 45 -15.71 -9.40 4.05
C LYS A 45 -14.68 -8.82 5.01
N TYR A 46 -13.41 -9.20 4.89
CA TYR A 46 -12.38 -8.96 5.91
C TYR A 46 -11.28 -8.00 5.45
N HIS A 47 -10.96 -7.98 4.15
CA HIS A 47 -9.83 -7.24 3.58
C HIS A 47 -10.11 -5.74 3.48
N LYS A 48 -10.24 -5.08 4.64
CA LYS A 48 -10.53 -3.62 4.74
C LYS A 48 -9.83 -3.03 5.96
N GLY A 49 -9.34 -1.80 5.82
CA GLY A 49 -8.68 -1.10 6.91
C GLY A 49 -7.20 -1.43 7.06
N SER A 50 -6.66 -1.28 8.26
CA SER A 50 -5.28 -1.60 8.58
C SER A 50 -5.06 -3.10 8.75
N LEU A 51 -3.79 -3.52 8.71
CA LEU A 51 -3.41 -4.93 8.89
C LEU A 51 -3.89 -5.48 10.25
N VAL A 52 -3.75 -4.70 11.33
CA VAL A 52 -4.23 -5.08 12.67
C VAL A 52 -5.75 -5.24 12.69
N GLU A 53 -6.50 -4.34 12.05
CA GLU A 53 -7.96 -4.44 11.94
C GLU A 53 -8.38 -5.69 11.15
N ILE A 54 -7.64 -6.06 10.11
CA ILE A 54 -7.88 -7.30 9.35
C ILE A 54 -7.63 -8.51 10.24
N MET A 55 -6.51 -8.55 10.96
CA MET A 55 -6.18 -9.65 11.88
C MET A 55 -7.20 -9.77 13.00
N ALA A 56 -7.65 -8.67 13.61
CA ALA A 56 -8.69 -8.69 14.65
C ALA A 56 -10.02 -9.29 14.16
N ARG A 57 -10.37 -9.05 12.90
CA ARG A 57 -11.57 -9.67 12.30
C ARG A 57 -11.40 -11.15 11.99
N LEU A 58 -10.19 -11.57 11.61
CA LEU A 58 -9.89 -12.99 11.34
C LEU A 58 -9.76 -13.80 12.64
N PHE A 59 -9.26 -13.18 13.69
CA PHE A 59 -8.97 -13.81 14.98
C PHE A 59 -9.67 -13.09 16.14
N PRO A 60 -11.02 -13.09 16.19
CA PRO A 60 -11.78 -12.30 17.16
C PRO A 60 -11.61 -12.74 18.62
N HIS A 61 -10.96 -13.87 18.85
CA HIS A 61 -10.62 -14.37 20.18
C HIS A 61 -9.28 -13.81 20.70
N ILE A 62 -8.48 -13.15 19.86
CA ILE A 62 -7.23 -12.48 20.22
C ILE A 62 -7.52 -11.00 20.46
N SER A 63 -7.31 -10.54 21.70
CA SER A 63 -7.47 -9.14 22.10
C SER A 63 -6.15 -8.38 22.22
N ASP A 64 -5.03 -9.08 22.18
CA ASP A 64 -3.69 -8.49 22.22
C ASP A 64 -3.31 -7.93 20.84
N GLU A 65 -3.28 -6.61 20.73
CA GLU A 65 -2.93 -5.92 19.49
C GLU A 65 -1.48 -6.20 19.04
N GLU A 66 -0.56 -6.44 19.98
CA GLU A 66 0.82 -6.77 19.66
C GLU A 66 0.92 -8.17 19.02
N GLU A 67 0.11 -9.12 19.50
CA GLU A 67 0.01 -10.44 18.89
C GLU A 67 -0.58 -10.35 17.48
N LEU A 68 -1.69 -9.62 17.29
CA LEU A 68 -2.29 -9.38 15.98
C LEU A 68 -1.31 -8.70 15.02
N PHE A 69 -0.53 -7.73 15.50
CA PHE A 69 0.51 -7.09 14.71
C PHE A 69 1.61 -8.08 14.29
N ARG A 70 2.08 -8.95 15.19
CA ARG A 70 3.08 -9.98 14.87
C ARG A 70 2.57 -10.97 13.81
N MET A 71 1.32 -11.39 13.91
CA MET A 71 0.69 -12.27 12.92
C MET A 71 0.60 -11.60 11.55
N GLY A 72 0.20 -10.34 11.51
CA GLY A 72 0.18 -9.54 10.30
C GLY A 72 1.57 -9.36 9.69
N SER A 73 2.57 -9.06 10.52
CA SER A 73 3.97 -8.91 10.11
C SER A 73 4.53 -10.21 9.54
N TYR A 74 4.14 -11.36 10.08
CA TYR A 74 4.50 -12.67 9.53
C TYR A 74 3.92 -12.86 8.11
N LYS A 75 2.65 -12.52 7.89
CA LYS A 75 2.03 -12.54 6.56
C LYS A 75 2.79 -11.64 5.57
N GLU A 76 3.19 -10.44 6.00
CA GLU A 76 3.96 -9.54 5.13
C GLU A 76 5.37 -10.08 4.84
N ALA A 77 5.99 -10.79 5.78
CA ALA A 77 7.26 -11.49 5.52
C ALA A 77 7.09 -12.59 4.47
N LEU A 78 6.04 -13.42 4.57
CA LEU A 78 5.71 -14.42 3.55
C LEU A 78 5.54 -13.79 2.16
N TYR A 79 4.82 -12.67 2.07
CA TYR A 79 4.67 -11.92 0.83
C TYR A 79 6.04 -11.52 0.24
N ARG A 80 6.90 -10.89 1.05
CA ARG A 80 8.22 -10.46 0.58
C ARG A 80 9.09 -11.61 0.09
N ASP A 81 9.05 -12.76 0.77
CA ASP A 81 9.82 -13.93 0.36
C ASP A 81 9.30 -14.54 -0.94
N LEU A 82 7.97 -14.63 -1.11
CA LEU A 82 7.34 -15.08 -2.34
C LEU A 82 7.63 -14.16 -3.54
N TYR A 83 7.60 -12.84 -3.31
CA TYR A 83 7.75 -11.86 -4.39
C TYR A 83 9.21 -11.54 -4.72
N ARG A 84 10.15 -11.73 -3.79
CA ARG A 84 11.58 -11.38 -3.94
C ARG A 84 12.21 -11.79 -5.28
N PRO A 85 12.06 -13.02 -5.80
CA PRO A 85 12.65 -13.40 -7.10
C PRO A 85 11.93 -12.79 -8.31
N HIS A 86 10.83 -12.09 -8.12
CA HIS A 86 9.94 -11.63 -9.19
C HIS A 86 9.75 -10.11 -9.22
N VAL A 87 10.40 -9.37 -8.30
CA VAL A 87 10.20 -7.91 -8.19
C VAL A 87 10.58 -7.23 -9.50
N LYS A 88 9.63 -6.55 -10.08
CA LYS A 88 9.80 -5.72 -11.28
C LYS A 88 8.84 -4.55 -11.27
N ALA A 89 9.30 -3.42 -11.78
CA ALA A 89 8.45 -2.26 -12.01
C ALA A 89 7.36 -2.56 -13.05
N LEU A 90 6.19 -1.96 -12.91
CA LEU A 90 5.19 -1.97 -13.97
C LEU A 90 5.76 -1.39 -15.28
N GLY A 91 5.29 -1.94 -16.40
CA GLY A 91 5.74 -1.49 -17.72
C GLY A 91 5.55 0.02 -17.90
N GLY A 92 6.64 0.72 -18.25
CA GLY A 92 6.61 2.17 -18.44
C GLY A 92 6.79 3.03 -17.18
N LEU A 93 6.80 2.44 -15.97
CA LEU A 93 6.93 3.20 -14.72
C LEU A 93 8.21 4.03 -14.67
N LEU A 94 9.38 3.41 -14.81
CA LEU A 94 10.67 4.11 -14.66
C LEU A 94 10.85 5.26 -15.66
N PRO A 95 10.54 5.10 -16.97
CA PRO A 95 10.52 6.22 -17.91
C PRO A 95 9.54 7.33 -17.51
N PHE A 96 8.38 6.97 -16.96
CA PHE A 96 7.40 7.95 -16.49
C PHE A 96 7.93 8.74 -15.29
N LEU A 97 8.47 8.07 -14.26
CA LEU A 97 9.05 8.73 -13.09
C LEU A 97 10.19 9.68 -13.48
N LYS A 98 11.09 9.27 -14.38
CA LYS A 98 12.16 10.13 -14.91
C LYS A 98 11.62 11.36 -15.59
N LYS A 99 10.55 11.23 -16.38
CA LYS A 99 9.91 12.37 -17.06
C LYS A 99 9.29 13.35 -16.06
N ILE A 100 8.68 12.85 -14.99
CA ILE A 100 8.10 13.71 -13.94
C ILE A 100 9.19 14.40 -13.13
N GLN A 101 10.23 13.66 -12.76
CA GLN A 101 11.40 14.21 -12.04
C GLN A 101 12.06 15.35 -12.84
N ALA A 102 12.20 15.20 -14.16
CA ALA A 102 12.75 16.25 -15.04
C ALA A 102 11.88 17.53 -15.09
N GLN A 103 10.61 17.44 -14.67
CA GLN A 103 9.70 18.59 -14.54
C GLN A 103 9.73 19.19 -13.13
N ASN A 104 10.56 18.68 -12.22
CA ASN A 104 10.64 19.07 -10.81
C ASN A 104 9.27 18.97 -10.08
N LEU A 105 8.42 18.03 -10.49
CA LEU A 105 7.13 17.81 -9.87
C LEU A 105 7.29 16.85 -8.68
N PRO A 106 6.96 17.25 -7.44
CA PRO A 106 7.09 16.39 -6.27
C PRO A 106 6.28 15.12 -6.41
N MET A 107 6.86 13.99 -5.98
CA MET A 107 6.22 12.68 -5.95
C MET A 107 6.24 12.11 -4.54
N GLY A 108 5.15 11.50 -4.09
CA GLY A 108 5.02 10.82 -2.81
C GLY A 108 4.33 9.48 -2.93
N ILE A 109 4.52 8.63 -1.93
CA ILE A 109 3.85 7.33 -1.78
C ILE A 109 2.76 7.40 -0.73
N ALA A 110 1.63 6.73 -0.99
CA ALA A 110 0.50 6.53 -0.08
C ALA A 110 0.03 5.06 -0.15
N THR A 111 0.72 4.15 0.53
CA THR A 111 0.46 2.71 0.51
C THR A 111 -0.06 2.19 1.86
N MET A 112 -0.87 1.13 1.84
CA MET A 112 -1.21 0.41 3.07
C MET A 112 -0.13 -0.59 3.51
N GLY A 113 0.92 -0.78 2.72
CA GLY A 113 2.10 -1.54 3.10
C GLY A 113 2.82 -0.95 4.31
N ASP A 114 3.50 -1.81 5.07
CA ASP A 114 4.35 -1.40 6.17
C ASP A 114 5.71 -0.85 5.68
N GLN A 115 6.53 -0.35 6.62
CA GLN A 115 7.85 0.18 6.27
C GLN A 115 8.75 -0.87 5.61
N HIS A 116 8.68 -2.13 6.04
CA HIS A 116 9.50 -3.21 5.45
C HIS A 116 9.12 -3.50 4.00
N ASN A 117 7.82 -3.40 3.65
CA ASN A 117 7.37 -3.55 2.27
C ASN A 117 7.83 -2.38 1.40
N ILE A 118 7.75 -1.14 1.93
CA ILE A 118 8.26 0.05 1.24
C ILE A 118 9.76 -0.10 0.96
N ASP A 119 10.55 -0.38 1.99
CA ASP A 119 12.00 -0.55 1.86
C ASP A 119 12.38 -1.68 0.90
N PHE A 120 11.62 -2.78 0.93
CA PHE A 120 11.81 -3.92 0.05
C PHE A 120 11.65 -3.55 -1.43
N ILE A 121 10.54 -2.87 -1.78
CA ILE A 121 10.27 -2.45 -3.16
C ILE A 121 11.22 -1.34 -3.59
N PHE A 122 11.46 -0.35 -2.74
CA PHE A 122 12.32 0.78 -3.03
C PHE A 122 13.76 0.34 -3.32
N LYS A 123 14.30 -0.53 -2.46
CA LYS A 123 15.65 -1.10 -2.65
C LYS A 123 15.74 -1.96 -3.91
N ALA A 124 14.73 -2.77 -4.20
CA ALA A 124 14.76 -3.67 -5.36
C ALA A 124 14.70 -2.92 -6.70
N LEU A 125 14.05 -1.75 -6.74
CA LEU A 125 13.81 -0.97 -7.96
C LEU A 125 14.57 0.35 -8.02
N ASP A 126 15.41 0.65 -7.01
CA ASP A 126 16.18 1.91 -6.90
C ASP A 126 15.28 3.17 -7.01
N LEU A 127 14.22 3.20 -6.16
CA LEU A 127 13.19 4.24 -6.25
C LEU A 127 13.45 5.46 -5.35
N ASP A 128 14.42 5.41 -4.43
CA ASP A 128 14.65 6.46 -3.43
C ASP A 128 14.85 7.85 -4.04
N SER A 129 15.50 7.92 -5.20
CA SER A 129 15.78 9.18 -5.87
C SER A 129 14.56 9.86 -6.50
N PHE A 130 13.43 9.15 -6.67
CA PHE A 130 12.23 9.69 -7.31
C PHE A 130 11.23 10.28 -6.31
N PHE A 131 11.13 9.72 -5.12
CA PHE A 131 10.07 10.07 -4.18
C PHE A 131 10.56 10.96 -3.04
N HIS A 132 9.85 12.07 -2.81
CA HIS A 132 10.16 13.06 -1.78
C HIS A 132 9.65 12.64 -0.40
N SER A 133 8.65 11.77 -0.36
CA SER A 133 8.08 11.24 0.88
C SER A 133 7.41 9.89 0.66
N THR A 134 7.36 9.09 1.72
CA THR A 134 6.58 7.86 1.79
C THR A 134 5.61 7.92 2.98
N THR A 135 4.40 7.41 2.77
CA THR A 135 3.39 7.24 3.81
C THR A 135 2.89 5.81 3.74
N GLY A 136 3.20 5.03 4.77
CA GLY A 136 2.79 3.63 4.91
C GLY A 136 1.60 3.49 5.86
N GLY A 137 0.92 2.34 5.81
CA GLY A 137 -0.24 2.04 6.64
C GLY A 137 0.01 2.14 8.15
N HIS A 138 1.25 1.94 8.60
CA HIS A 138 1.67 2.09 9.99
C HIS A 138 1.71 3.56 10.48
N GLN A 139 1.57 4.54 9.60
CA GLN A 139 1.62 5.98 9.91
C GLN A 139 0.24 6.63 9.94
N VAL A 140 -0.82 5.87 9.74
CA VAL A 140 -2.20 6.34 9.74
C VAL A 140 -3.06 5.51 10.68
N LYS A 141 -4.08 6.14 11.24
CA LYS A 141 -5.01 5.46 12.15
C LYS A 141 -6.07 4.67 11.38
N HIS A 142 -6.49 5.19 10.23
CA HIS A 142 -7.55 4.60 9.42
C HIS A 142 -7.04 4.25 8.03
N GLY A 143 -7.18 2.97 7.65
CA GLY A 143 -6.83 2.49 6.33
C GLY A 143 -7.85 2.88 5.24
N LYS A 144 -7.47 2.73 3.97
CA LYS A 144 -8.37 2.90 2.81
C LYS A 144 -9.66 2.07 3.02
N PRO A 145 -10.86 2.63 2.77
CA PRO A 145 -11.17 3.82 1.97
C PRO A 145 -11.17 5.16 2.73
N HIS A 146 -10.72 5.22 3.99
CA HIS A 146 -10.57 6.49 4.70
C HIS A 146 -9.48 7.35 4.01
N PRO A 147 -9.65 8.69 3.87
CA PRO A 147 -8.73 9.53 3.11
C PRO A 147 -7.39 9.81 3.79
N GLU A 148 -7.21 9.42 5.04
CA GLU A 148 -6.09 9.80 5.90
C GLU A 148 -4.72 9.57 5.26
N ILE A 149 -4.52 8.45 4.55
CA ILE A 149 -3.25 8.12 3.92
C ILE A 149 -2.86 9.13 2.83
N PHE A 150 -3.82 9.56 2.00
CA PHE A 150 -3.59 10.56 0.95
C PHE A 150 -3.45 11.97 1.53
N LEU A 151 -4.23 12.31 2.56
CA LEU A 151 -4.08 13.59 3.28
C LEU A 151 -2.70 13.70 3.92
N THR A 152 -2.22 12.64 4.57
CA THR A 152 -0.89 12.58 5.19
C THR A 152 0.22 12.67 4.13
N ALA A 153 0.08 11.97 3.00
CA ALA A 153 1.05 12.05 1.90
C ALA A 153 1.12 13.46 1.31
N ALA A 154 -0.01 14.10 1.05
CA ALA A 154 -0.08 15.48 0.56
C ALA A 154 0.54 16.47 1.56
N GLN A 155 0.26 16.30 2.87
CA GLN A 155 0.86 17.10 3.93
C GLN A 155 2.39 16.98 3.95
N LYS A 156 2.94 15.77 3.84
CA LYS A 156 4.39 15.54 3.77
C LYS A 156 5.05 16.20 2.57
N LEU A 157 4.34 16.29 1.44
CA LEU A 157 4.80 17.00 0.26
C LEU A 157 4.65 18.52 0.38
N GLY A 158 3.92 19.02 1.39
CA GLY A 158 3.62 20.45 1.54
C GLY A 158 2.65 20.99 0.48
N ILE A 159 1.86 20.12 -0.16
CA ILE A 159 0.95 20.47 -1.26
C ILE A 159 -0.50 20.22 -0.83
N PRO A 160 -1.43 21.16 -1.04
CA PRO A 160 -2.85 20.93 -0.76
C PRO A 160 -3.38 19.70 -1.54
N PRO A 161 -4.19 18.82 -0.94
CA PRO A 161 -4.69 17.61 -1.59
C PRO A 161 -5.35 17.87 -2.94
N LYS A 162 -6.15 18.94 -3.06
CA LYS A 162 -6.82 19.36 -4.32
C LYS A 162 -5.85 19.69 -5.48
N ASP A 163 -4.59 19.93 -5.18
CA ASP A 163 -3.53 20.21 -6.16
C ASP A 163 -2.68 18.96 -6.44
N CYS A 164 -3.02 17.81 -5.83
CA CYS A 164 -2.36 16.52 -6.06
C CYS A 164 -3.15 15.69 -7.08
N LEU A 165 -2.42 14.85 -7.83
CA LEU A 165 -3.00 13.79 -8.66
C LEU A 165 -2.60 12.45 -8.06
N ALA A 166 -3.59 11.60 -7.74
CA ALA A 166 -3.35 10.26 -7.21
C ALA A 166 -3.36 9.20 -8.33
N PHE A 167 -2.47 8.21 -8.20
CA PHE A 167 -2.43 6.97 -8.97
C PHE A 167 -2.76 5.81 -8.05
N GLU A 168 -3.75 5.00 -8.44
CA GLU A 168 -4.32 3.98 -7.56
C GLU A 168 -5.03 2.91 -8.40
N ASP A 169 -4.88 1.63 -8.07
CA ASP A 169 -5.47 0.50 -8.79
C ASP A 169 -6.74 -0.06 -8.13
N SER A 170 -6.90 0.18 -6.81
CA SER A 170 -7.99 -0.41 -6.02
C SER A 170 -9.21 0.51 -5.89
N ARG A 171 -10.39 -0.10 -5.78
CA ARG A 171 -11.64 0.66 -5.53
C ARG A 171 -11.60 1.42 -4.19
N SER A 172 -11.04 0.81 -3.14
CA SER A 172 -10.93 1.44 -1.83
C SER A 172 -9.99 2.63 -1.85
N GLY A 173 -8.86 2.51 -2.55
CA GLY A 173 -7.89 3.57 -2.68
C GLY A 173 -8.38 4.72 -3.55
N VAL A 174 -9.06 4.45 -4.68
CA VAL A 174 -9.72 5.51 -5.47
C VAL A 174 -10.77 6.25 -4.64
N THR A 175 -11.51 5.54 -3.79
CA THR A 175 -12.48 6.18 -2.88
C THR A 175 -11.77 7.08 -1.87
N ALA A 176 -10.67 6.60 -1.26
CA ALA A 176 -9.86 7.37 -0.31
C ALA A 176 -9.25 8.62 -0.97
N ALA A 177 -8.68 8.49 -2.17
CA ALA A 177 -8.08 9.61 -2.91
C ALA A 177 -9.13 10.69 -3.24
N LYS A 178 -10.32 10.29 -3.71
CA LYS A 178 -11.42 11.23 -3.98
C LYS A 178 -11.93 11.92 -2.71
N ALA A 179 -11.98 11.20 -1.59
CA ALA A 179 -12.40 11.78 -0.31
C ALA A 179 -11.35 12.73 0.28
N ALA A 180 -10.09 12.60 -0.12
CA ALA A 180 -9.02 13.51 0.28
C ALA A 180 -9.05 14.85 -0.48
N GLY A 181 -9.74 14.93 -1.62
CA GLY A 181 -9.85 16.12 -2.49
C GLY A 181 -9.01 16.03 -3.73
#